data_052277a1e6effbeda6ee6393abb240a8
#
_entry.id   052277a1e6effbeda6ee6393abb240a8
#
_cell.length_a   1.000
_cell.length_b   1.000
_cell.length_c   1.000
_cell.angle_alpha   90.00
_cell.angle_beta   90.00
_cell.angle_gamma   90.00
#
_symmetry.space_group_name_H-M   'P 1'
#
loop_
_entity.id
_entity.type
_entity.pdbx_description
1 polymer ?
#
loop_
_entity_poly.entity_id
_entity_poly.type
_entity_poly.pdbx_seq_one_letter_code
_entity_poly.pdbx_strand_id
1 'polypeptide(L)'
;MLSAASDVTDTGPNPIVSSGADEHSPGRPSPGPAATRPPDTLVAAGELLRALSAPVRIAIVLQLREGERCVHELVDALAITQPLISQHLRVLKAAGVVHGVRHGREVVYRLVDEHLSSIVLDAVTHVEE
;
A
#
# COMPACT_ATOMS: atom_id res chain seq x y z
N MET A 1 1.07 -5.85 -15.99
CA MET A 1 1.01 -5.97 -15.86
C MET A 1 0.69 -6.49 -15.54
N LEU A 2 0.32 -6.51 -15.29
CA LEU A 2 -0.11 -6.90 -14.97
C LEU A 2 -0.73 -7.18 -14.89
N SER A 3 -1.03 -7.00 -14.71
CA SER A 3 -1.68 -7.25 -14.69
C SER A 3 -2.33 -7.74 -14.54
N ALA A 4 -2.61 -7.73 -14.45
CA ALA A 4 -3.24 -8.17 -14.40
C ALA A 4 -3.79 -8.72 -14.16
N ALA A 5 -4.01 -8.64 -14.00
CA ALA A 5 -4.46 -9.14 -13.86
C ALA A 5 -4.91 -9.66 -13.66
N SER A 6 -5.11 -9.57 -13.62
CA SER A 6 -5.44 -10.06 -13.58
C SER A 6 -5.79 -10.66 -13.31
N ASP A 7 -5.97 -10.58 -13.34
CA ASP A 7 -6.23 -11.17 -13.20
C ASP A 7 -6.58 -11.63 -12.78
N VAL A 8 -6.85 -11.51 -12.77
CA VAL A 8 -7.11 -11.95 -12.50
C VAL A 8 -7.51 -12.35 -12.39
N THR A 9 -7.68 -12.23 -12.42
CA THR A 9 -7.93 -12.69 -12.46
C THR A 9 -8.11 -13.30 -12.42
N ASP A 10 -8.16 -13.29 -12.46
CA ASP A 10 -8.22 -13.95 -12.44
C ASP A 10 -8.52 -14.50 -12.34
N THR A 11 -8.66 -14.51 -12.35
CA THR A 11 -8.86 -15.13 -12.27
C THR A 11 -9.05 -15.95 -12.06
N GLY A 12 -9.17 -16.13 -11.96
CA GLY A 12 -9.20 -16.81 -11.67
C GLY A 12 -9.45 -17.57 -11.24
N PRO A 13 -9.63 -17.90 -11.30
CA PRO A 13 -9.73 -18.55 -10.74
C PRO A 13 -9.51 -19.13 -10.27
N ASN A 14 -9.49 -19.42 -9.97
CA ASN A 14 -9.15 -20.05 -9.42
C ASN A 14 -9.21 -20.60 -8.83
N PRO A 15 -9.35 -20.80 -8.69
CA PRO A 15 -9.36 -21.44 -7.92
C PRO A 15 -8.94 -21.96 -7.11
N ILE A 16 -9.01 -21.71 -6.78
CA ILE A 16 -8.58 -22.23 -5.84
C ILE A 16 -9.16 -23.39 -5.39
N VAL A 17 -9.42 -23.95 -5.62
CA VAL A 17 -9.84 -24.91 -5.27
C VAL A 17 -9.55 -25.91 -4.94
N SER A 18 -9.52 -26.26 -4.78
CA SER A 18 -9.14 -27.13 -4.59
C SER A 18 -9.26 -28.03 -3.98
N SER A 19 -9.47 -28.46 -4.02
CA SER A 19 -9.31 -29.40 -3.62
C SER A 19 -8.68 -29.87 -2.69
N GLY A 20 -7.96 -29.55 -2.61
CA GLY A 20 -7.16 -30.02 -1.64
C GLY A 20 -7.66 -29.95 -0.31
N ALA A 21 -8.81 -29.64 -0.24
CA ALA A 21 -9.41 -29.36 0.99
C ALA A 21 -9.22 -30.38 2.04
N ASP A 22 -9.01 -31.55 1.65
CA ASP A 22 -8.91 -32.59 2.60
C ASP A 22 -7.50 -32.79 3.08
N GLU A 23 -6.71 -31.81 2.93
CA GLU A 23 -5.30 -32.06 2.98
C GLU A 23 -4.64 -31.93 4.33
N HIS A 24 -5.32 -31.49 5.35
CA HIS A 24 -4.61 -31.39 6.63
C HIS A 24 -4.39 -32.77 7.23
N SER A 25 -3.27 -32.94 7.91
CA SER A 25 -2.88 -34.21 8.48
C SER A 25 -3.80 -34.60 9.63
N PRO A 26 -4.19 -35.87 9.69
CA PRO A 26 -4.87 -36.37 10.90
C PRO A 26 -3.99 -36.14 12.10
N GLY A 27 -4.53 -35.70 13.18
CA GLY A 27 -3.77 -35.45 14.39
C GLY A 27 -3.13 -34.10 14.50
N ARG A 28 -3.09 -33.33 13.39
CA ARG A 28 -2.63 -31.96 13.50
C ARG A 28 -3.82 -31.09 13.97
N PRO A 29 -3.67 -30.37 15.08
CA PRO A 29 -4.74 -29.49 15.52
C PRO A 29 -5.04 -28.46 14.45
N SER A 30 -6.31 -28.21 14.24
CA SER A 30 -6.71 -27.17 13.31
C SER A 30 -7.56 -26.16 14.07
N PRO A 31 -7.25 -24.87 13.97
CA PRO A 31 -8.01 -23.85 14.68
C PRO A 31 -9.40 -23.61 14.10
N GLY A 32 -9.71 -24.20 12.93
CA GLY A 32 -10.93 -23.90 12.21
C GLY A 32 -10.80 -22.56 11.48
N PRO A 33 -11.84 -22.18 10.74
CA PRO A 33 -11.77 -20.96 9.93
C PRO A 33 -11.77 -19.72 10.81
N ALA A 34 -10.97 -18.74 10.41
CA ALA A 34 -10.97 -17.42 11.04
C ALA A 34 -12.19 -16.64 10.55
N ALA A 35 -12.57 -15.64 11.34
CA ALA A 35 -13.63 -14.72 10.92
C ALA A 35 -13.20 -13.98 9.66
N THR A 36 -14.13 -13.87 8.72
CA THR A 36 -13.88 -13.16 7.47
C THR A 36 -14.24 -11.69 7.64
N ARG A 37 -13.74 -10.87 6.71
CA ARG A 37 -14.11 -9.46 6.64
C ARG A 37 -15.07 -9.24 5.49
N PRO A 38 -15.88 -8.18 5.53
CA PRO A 38 -16.78 -7.88 4.42
C PRO A 38 -16.00 -7.70 3.11
N PRO A 39 -16.58 -8.15 1.98
CA PRO A 39 -15.88 -8.01 0.70
C PRO A 39 -15.47 -6.58 0.37
N ASP A 40 -16.31 -5.60 0.68
CA ASP A 40 -15.99 -4.20 0.40
C ASP A 40 -14.74 -3.75 1.17
N THR A 41 -14.60 -4.20 2.40
CA THR A 41 -13.42 -3.90 3.20
C THR A 41 -12.17 -4.49 2.58
N LEU A 42 -12.26 -5.72 2.10
CA LEU A 42 -11.11 -6.37 1.47
C LEU A 42 -10.73 -5.68 0.16
N VAL A 43 -11.70 -5.26 -0.63
CA VAL A 43 -11.43 -4.51 -1.86
C VAL A 43 -10.73 -3.20 -1.54
N ALA A 44 -11.25 -2.46 -0.56
CA ALA A 44 -10.66 -1.18 -0.18
C ALA A 44 -9.24 -1.35 0.36
N ALA A 45 -9.01 -2.38 1.18
CA ALA A 45 -7.67 -2.67 1.68
C ALA A 45 -6.72 -3.01 0.55
N GLY A 46 -7.18 -3.77 -0.43
CA GLY A 46 -6.37 -4.10 -1.60
C GLY A 46 -5.99 -2.87 -2.41
N GLU A 47 -6.91 -1.93 -2.57
CA GLU A 47 -6.63 -0.69 -3.28
C GLU A 47 -5.62 0.15 -2.51
N LEU A 48 -5.73 0.22 -1.19
CA LEU A 48 -4.76 0.92 -0.37
C LEU A 48 -3.37 0.30 -0.52
N LEU A 49 -3.28 -1.01 -0.39
CA LEU A 49 -1.99 -1.70 -0.50
C LEU A 49 -1.38 -1.51 -1.89
N ARG A 50 -2.21 -1.49 -2.94
CA ARG A 50 -1.72 -1.24 -4.29
C ARG A 50 -1.13 0.16 -4.39
N ALA A 51 -1.77 1.16 -3.79
CA ALA A 51 -1.25 2.53 -3.80
C ALA A 51 0.09 2.61 -3.08
N LEU A 52 0.32 1.77 -2.09
CA LEU A 52 1.57 1.76 -1.31
C LEU A 52 2.66 0.90 -1.94
N SER A 53 2.37 0.18 -3.02
CA SER A 53 3.27 -0.89 -3.48
C SER A 53 4.42 -0.43 -4.37
N ALA A 54 4.47 0.83 -4.79
CA ALA A 54 5.55 1.31 -5.64
C ALA A 54 6.72 1.82 -4.80
N PRO A 55 7.98 1.49 -5.16
CA PRO A 55 9.14 1.90 -4.35
C PRO A 55 9.21 3.38 -4.06
N VAL A 56 8.92 4.23 -5.04
CA VAL A 56 8.96 5.68 -4.83
C VAL A 56 7.89 6.10 -3.84
N ARG A 57 6.69 5.50 -3.91
CA ARG A 57 5.64 5.84 -2.98
C ARG A 57 5.96 5.39 -1.57
N ILE A 58 6.62 4.24 -1.43
CA ILE A 58 7.14 3.79 -0.13
C ILE A 58 8.12 4.83 0.43
N ALA A 59 9.05 5.28 -0.41
CA ALA A 59 10.04 6.27 0.00
C ALA A 59 9.38 7.58 0.42
N ILE A 60 8.35 8.02 -0.30
CA ILE A 60 7.61 9.24 0.06
C ILE A 60 6.96 9.08 1.43
N VAL A 61 6.28 7.95 1.67
CA VAL A 61 5.61 7.71 2.95
C VAL A 61 6.63 7.76 4.09
N LEU A 62 7.79 7.15 3.90
CA LEU A 62 8.83 7.17 4.95
C LEU A 62 9.36 8.58 5.22
N GLN A 63 9.44 9.43 4.18
CA GLN A 63 9.81 10.83 4.38
C GLN A 63 8.74 11.57 5.16
N LEU A 64 7.48 11.36 4.81
CA LEU A 64 6.36 12.04 5.47
C LEU A 64 6.16 11.55 6.91
N ARG A 65 6.63 10.36 7.20
CA ARG A 65 6.61 9.85 8.57
C ARG A 65 7.44 10.73 9.51
N GLU A 66 8.53 11.29 9.00
CA GLU A 66 9.40 12.13 9.79
C GLU A 66 8.91 13.58 9.90
N GLY A 67 7.96 13.97 9.07
CA GLY A 67 7.40 15.32 9.11
C GLY A 67 6.80 15.72 7.78
N GLU A 68 6.07 16.81 7.79
CA GLU A 68 5.46 17.35 6.58
C GLU A 68 6.52 17.79 5.59
N ARG A 69 6.22 17.64 4.29
CA ARG A 69 7.14 18.00 3.21
C ARG A 69 6.38 18.63 2.06
N CYS A 70 6.97 19.63 1.43
CA CYS A 70 6.50 20.09 0.13
C CYS A 70 7.16 19.25 -0.97
N VAL A 71 6.69 19.43 -2.22
CA VAL A 71 7.23 18.68 -3.35
C VAL A 71 8.72 18.89 -3.49
N HIS A 72 9.17 20.14 -3.36
CA HIS A 72 10.59 20.48 -3.52
C HIS A 72 11.47 19.72 -2.53
N GLU A 73 11.00 19.61 -1.29
CA GLU A 73 11.74 18.87 -0.27
C GLU A 73 11.84 17.38 -0.57
N LEU A 74 10.76 16.83 -1.14
CA LEU A 74 10.78 15.41 -1.55
C LEU A 74 11.69 15.18 -2.73
N VAL A 75 11.72 16.12 -3.69
CA VAL A 75 12.65 16.04 -4.82
C VAL A 75 14.08 16.01 -4.31
N ASP A 76 14.41 16.90 -3.39
CA ASP A 76 15.75 16.96 -2.84
C ASP A 76 16.11 15.71 -2.04
N ALA A 77 15.18 15.25 -1.20
CA ALA A 77 15.45 14.10 -0.33
C ALA A 77 15.60 12.81 -1.11
N LEU A 78 14.82 12.63 -2.17
CA LEU A 78 14.75 11.35 -2.87
C LEU A 78 15.50 11.36 -4.20
N ALA A 79 15.99 12.52 -4.64
CA ALA A 79 16.69 12.67 -5.92
C ALA A 79 15.87 12.18 -7.09
N ILE A 80 14.58 12.51 -7.08
CA ILE A 80 13.63 12.12 -8.11
C ILE A 80 13.03 13.40 -8.67
N THR A 81 12.76 13.42 -9.99
CA THR A 81 12.28 14.63 -10.64
C THR A 81 10.91 15.05 -10.13
N GLN A 82 10.66 16.36 -10.19
CA GLN A 82 9.41 16.92 -9.70
C GLN A 82 8.18 16.33 -10.37
N PRO A 83 8.13 16.17 -11.70
CA PRO A 83 6.93 15.58 -12.32
C PRO A 83 6.62 14.18 -11.81
N LEU A 84 7.66 13.38 -11.54
CA LEU A 84 7.46 12.02 -11.06
C LEU A 84 6.99 12.03 -9.61
N ILE A 85 7.59 12.87 -8.76
CA ILE A 85 7.11 13.03 -7.39
C ILE A 85 5.65 13.46 -7.38
N SER A 86 5.30 14.45 -8.20
CA SER A 86 3.93 14.96 -8.26
C SER A 86 2.95 13.88 -8.70
N GLN A 87 3.36 13.03 -9.65
CA GLN A 87 2.52 11.94 -10.12
C GLN A 87 2.26 10.92 -9.01
N HIS A 88 3.29 10.56 -8.26
CA HIS A 88 3.14 9.62 -7.15
C HIS A 88 2.32 10.20 -6.01
N LEU A 89 2.49 11.50 -5.72
CA LEU A 89 1.66 12.16 -4.71
C LEU A 89 0.19 12.18 -5.12
N ARG A 90 -0.09 12.32 -6.42
CA ARG A 90 -1.48 12.28 -6.90
C ARG A 90 -2.11 10.92 -6.62
N VAL A 91 -1.37 9.84 -6.86
CA VAL A 91 -1.86 8.49 -6.57
C VAL A 91 -2.09 8.31 -5.07
N LEU A 92 -1.14 8.74 -4.25
CA LEU A 92 -1.26 8.61 -2.79
C LEU A 92 -2.42 9.46 -2.26
N LYS A 93 -2.63 10.64 -2.82
CA LYS A 93 -3.74 11.51 -2.41
C LYS A 93 -5.08 10.86 -2.78
N ALA A 94 -5.18 10.33 -3.98
CA ALA A 94 -6.42 9.68 -4.43
C ALA A 94 -6.77 8.46 -3.58
N ALA A 95 -5.75 7.77 -3.05
CA ALA A 95 -5.95 6.61 -2.20
C ALA A 95 -6.14 6.97 -0.72
N GLY A 96 -6.14 8.26 -0.39
CA GLY A 96 -6.34 8.69 0.99
C GLY A 96 -5.14 8.51 1.90
N VAL A 97 -3.95 8.38 1.33
CA VAL A 97 -2.72 8.18 2.11
C VAL A 97 -2.13 9.50 2.55
N VAL A 98 -2.14 10.50 1.66
CA VAL A 98 -1.58 11.81 1.96
C VAL A 98 -2.63 12.89 1.78
N HIS A 99 -2.39 14.00 2.46
CA HIS A 99 -3.25 15.19 2.40
C HIS A 99 -2.35 16.39 2.14
N GLY A 100 -2.73 17.22 1.17
CA GLY A 100 -1.97 18.42 0.83
C GLY A 100 -2.67 19.66 1.34
N VAL A 101 -1.92 20.54 1.96
CA VAL A 101 -2.42 21.81 2.48
C VAL A 101 -1.59 22.93 1.88
N ARG A 102 -2.27 23.93 1.33
CA ARG A 102 -1.57 25.05 0.72
C ARG A 102 -1.01 25.98 1.79
N HIS A 103 0.26 26.30 1.65
CA HIS A 103 0.96 27.27 2.48
C HIS A 103 1.62 28.28 1.54
N GLY A 104 0.97 29.42 1.34
CA GLY A 104 1.45 30.41 0.39
C GLY A 104 1.47 29.86 -1.03
N ARG A 105 2.66 29.74 -1.63
CA ARG A 105 2.79 29.28 -3.01
C ARG A 105 3.06 27.80 -3.12
N GLU A 106 3.25 27.12 -2.00
CA GLU A 106 3.54 25.70 -2.04
C GLU A 106 2.45 24.91 -1.37
N VAL A 107 2.41 23.63 -1.69
CA VAL A 107 1.53 22.66 -1.05
C VAL A 107 2.39 21.78 -0.17
N VAL A 108 2.02 21.68 1.10
CA VAL A 108 2.73 20.85 2.06
C VAL A 108 1.92 19.58 2.26
N TYR A 109 2.58 18.44 2.16
CA TYR A 109 1.93 17.13 2.26
C TYR A 109 2.23 16.49 3.59
N ARG A 110 1.24 15.77 4.12
CA ARG A 110 1.39 14.99 5.34
C ARG A 110 0.59 13.71 5.20
N LEU A 111 0.92 12.73 6.03
CA LEU A 111 0.15 11.50 6.08
C LEU A 111 -1.21 11.77 6.70
N VAL A 112 -2.25 11.13 6.14
CA VAL A 112 -3.60 11.25 6.69
C VAL A 112 -3.67 10.61 8.06
N ASP A 113 -2.93 9.51 8.27
CA ASP A 113 -2.99 8.75 9.50
C ASP A 113 -1.64 8.07 9.75
N GLU A 114 -1.22 8.03 11.01
CA GLU A 114 0.08 7.45 11.35
C GLU A 114 0.17 5.96 11.08
N HIS A 115 -0.92 5.23 11.17
CA HIS A 115 -0.83 3.79 10.92
C HIS A 115 -0.49 3.47 9.46
N LEU A 116 -0.68 4.42 8.55
CA LEU A 116 -0.25 4.24 7.17
C LEU A 116 1.27 4.10 7.07
N SER A 117 2.00 4.89 7.87
CA SER A 117 3.46 4.74 7.91
C SER A 117 3.88 3.44 8.58
N SER A 118 3.11 2.96 9.53
CA SER A 118 3.41 1.68 10.20
C SER A 118 3.32 0.51 9.23
N ILE A 119 2.31 0.50 8.35
CA ILE A 119 2.17 -0.54 7.32
C ILE A 119 3.43 -0.58 6.45
N VAL A 120 3.85 0.58 5.98
CA VAL A 120 5.01 0.68 5.09
C VAL A 120 6.30 0.34 5.83
N LEU A 121 6.48 0.88 7.03
CA LEU A 121 7.68 0.63 7.80
C LEU A 121 7.82 -0.85 8.15
N ASP A 122 6.72 -1.51 8.51
CA ASP A 122 6.75 -2.93 8.82
C ASP A 122 7.19 -3.75 7.61
N ALA A 123 6.70 -3.39 6.42
CA ALA A 123 7.12 -4.09 5.21
C ALA A 123 8.62 -3.89 4.95
N VAL A 124 9.11 -2.67 5.09
CA VAL A 124 10.53 -2.36 4.88
C VAL A 124 11.39 -3.10 5.90
N THR A 125 11.00 -3.05 7.16
CA THR A 125 11.73 -3.71 8.24
C THR A 125 11.78 -5.22 8.00
N HIS A 126 10.67 -5.79 7.57
CA HIS A 126 10.60 -7.22 7.31
C HIS A 126 11.60 -7.65 6.24
N VAL A 127 11.69 -6.91 5.14
CA VAL A 127 12.60 -7.30 4.05
C VAL A 127 14.06 -7.00 4.38
N GLU A 128 14.32 -6.14 5.35
CA GLU A 128 15.69 -5.86 5.80
C GLU A 128 16.22 -6.92 6.77
N GLU A 129 15.34 -7.72 7.33
CA GLU A 129 15.74 -8.80 8.22
C GLU A 129 16.26 -9.97 7.40
#